data_84b3a43299ca9122ce0188cc64e6dae4
#
_entry.id   84b3a43299ca9122ce0188cc64e6dae4
#
_cell.length_a   1.000
_cell.length_b   1.000
_cell.length_c   1.000
_cell.angle_alpha   90.00
_cell.angle_beta   90.00
_cell.angle_gamma   90.00
#
_symmetry.space_group_name_H-M   'P 1'
#
loop_
_entity.id
_entity.type
_entity.pdbx_description
1 polymer ?
#
loop_
_entity_poly.entity_id
_entity_poly.type
_entity_poly.pdbx_seq_one_letter_code
_entity_poly.pdbx_strand_id
1 'polypeptide(L)' 'MTTTLIVVVVVAIVVVVVVAAALIIRTTRRRAALRAQFGT' A
#
# COMPACT_ATOMS: atom_id res chain seq x y z
N MET A 1 3.49 24.78 17.77
CA MET A 1 4.60 24.34 16.92
C MET A 1 4.78 22.82 16.93
N THR A 2 4.76 22.18 18.09
CA THR A 2 4.90 20.72 18.20
C THR A 2 3.75 19.95 17.56
N THR A 3 2.53 20.48 17.63
CA THR A 3 1.34 19.83 17.07
C THR A 3 1.42 19.73 15.54
N THR A 4 1.92 20.75 14.87
CA THR A 4 2.08 20.72 13.40
C THR A 4 3.06 19.65 12.96
N LEU A 5 4.18 19.50 13.67
CA LEU A 5 5.17 18.45 13.39
C LEU A 5 4.58 17.06 13.54
N ILE A 6 3.82 16.84 14.62
CA ILE A 6 3.15 15.56 14.87
C ILE A 6 2.16 15.24 13.76
N VAL A 7 1.35 16.21 13.35
CA VAL A 7 0.37 16.04 12.26
C VAL A 7 1.08 15.68 10.95
N VAL A 8 2.15 16.37 10.61
CA VAL A 8 2.93 16.09 9.39
C VAL A 8 3.49 14.67 9.41
N VAL A 9 4.06 14.26 10.54
CA VAL A 9 4.62 12.91 10.69
C VAL A 9 3.52 11.84 10.56
N VAL A 10 2.40 12.03 11.21
CA VAL A 10 1.26 11.09 11.15
C VAL A 10 0.74 10.97 9.71
N VAL A 11 0.55 12.09 9.03
CA VAL A 11 0.11 12.10 7.63
C VAL A 11 1.11 11.37 6.73
N ALA A 12 2.40 11.62 6.91
CA ALA A 12 3.45 10.95 6.15
C ALA A 12 3.41 9.43 6.35
N ILE A 13 3.27 8.98 7.58
CA ILE A 13 3.17 7.54 7.90
C ILE A 13 1.92 6.93 7.25
N VAL A 14 0.77 7.58 7.35
CA VAL A 14 -0.47 7.11 6.74
C VAL A 14 -0.33 6.99 5.22
N VAL A 15 0.24 7.98 4.57
CA VAL A 15 0.48 7.96 3.11
C VAL A 15 1.39 6.79 2.73
N VAL A 16 2.48 6.58 3.45
CA VAL A 16 3.41 5.47 3.20
C VAL A 16 2.70 4.12 3.35
N VAL A 17 1.92 3.94 4.41
CA VAL A 17 1.16 2.71 4.65
C VAL A 17 0.15 2.46 3.55
N VAL A 18 -0.60 3.47 3.13
CA VAL A 18 -1.59 3.36 2.05
C VAL A 18 -0.92 2.99 0.72
N VAL A 19 0.17 3.64 0.38
CA VAL A 19 0.93 3.34 -0.85
C VAL A 19 1.48 1.93 -0.81
N ALA A 20 2.08 1.52 0.29
CA ALA A 20 2.61 0.16 0.46
C ALA A 20 1.49 -0.89 0.33
N ALA A 21 0.36 -0.68 0.99
CA ALA A 21 -0.79 -1.57 0.88
C ALA A 21 -1.31 -1.67 -0.56
N ALA A 22 -1.41 -0.54 -1.26
CA ALA A 22 -1.84 -0.51 -2.66
C ALA A 22 -0.90 -1.30 -3.56
N LEU A 23 0.42 -1.17 -3.36
CA LEU A 23 1.43 -1.91 -4.12
C LEU A 23 1.35 -3.42 -3.85
N ILE A 24 1.18 -3.80 -2.59
CA ILE A 24 1.04 -5.21 -2.21
C ILE A 24 -0.23 -5.81 -2.84
N ILE A 25 -1.34 -5.13 -2.78
CA ILE A 25 -2.61 -5.57 -3.39
C ILE A 25 -2.45 -5.72 -4.90
N ARG A 26 -1.81 -4.76 -5.55
CA ARG A 26 -1.54 -4.83 -7.00
C ARG A 26 -0.72 -6.06 -7.37
N THR A 27 0.35 -6.31 -6.64
CA THR A 27 1.23 -7.46 -6.88
C THR A 27 0.50 -8.77 -6.64
N THR A 28 -0.29 -8.87 -5.58
CA THR A 28 -1.08 -10.06 -5.28
C THR A 28 -2.13 -10.33 -6.34
N ARG A 29 -2.82 -9.29 -6.82
CA ARG A 29 -3.80 -9.42 -7.90
C ARG A 29 -3.17 -9.89 -9.21
N ARG A 30 -1.99 -9.38 -9.54
CA ARG A 30 -1.25 -9.81 -10.72
C ARG A 30 -0.89 -11.29 -10.65
N ARG A 31 -0.42 -11.76 -9.50
CA ARG A 31 -0.10 -13.17 -9.27
C ARG A 31 -1.33 -14.07 -9.36
N ALA A 32 -2.44 -13.64 -8.77
CA ALA A 32 -3.71 -14.38 -8.83
C ALA A 32 -4.23 -14.47 -10.27
N ALA A 33 -4.15 -13.39 -11.04
CA ALA A 33 -4.54 -13.38 -12.44
C ALA A 33 -3.69 -14.32 -13.30
N LEU A 34 -2.38 -14.33 -13.09
CA LEU A 34 -1.46 -15.25 -13.77
C LEU A 34 -1.72 -16.70 -13.41
N ARG A 35 -2.00 -17.00 -12.15
CA ARG A 35 -2.35 -18.35 -11.71
C ARG A 35 -3.66 -18.82 -12.32
N ALA A 36 -4.65 -17.97 -12.41
CA ALA A 36 -5.93 -18.30 -13.03
C ALA A 36 -5.77 -18.59 -14.53
N GLN A 37 -4.87 -17.88 -15.20
CA GLN A 37 -4.59 -18.08 -16.62
C GLN A 37 -3.85 -19.37 -16.92
N PHE A 38 -3.02 -19.86 -16.02
CA PHE A 38 -2.27 -21.10 -16.20
C PHE A 38 -3.03 -22.37 -15.77
N GLY A 39 -4.30 -22.24 -15.42
CA GLY A 39 -5.21 -23.36 -15.32
C GLY A 39 -4.92 -24.36 -14.20
N THR A 40 -4.45 -23.86 -13.11
CA THR A 40 -4.31 -24.74 -11.93
C THR A 40 -5.58 -24.84 -11.13
#